data_218e181836d783f258083beab70caf90
#
_entry.id   218e181836d783f258083beab70caf90
#
_cell.length_a   1.000
_cell.length_b   1.000
_cell.length_c   1.000
_cell.angle_alpha   90.00
_cell.angle_beta   90.00
_cell.angle_gamma   90.00
#
_symmetry.space_group_name_H-M   'P 1'
#
loop_
_entity.id
_entity.type
_entity.pdbx_description
1 polymer ?
#
loop_
_entity_poly.entity_id
_entity_poly.type
_entity_poly.pdbx_seq_one_letter_code
_entity_poly.pdbx_strand_id
1 'polypeptide(L)'
;MLLPVRNFLFAAGMSSIFVSAQPATAQSADDKTAGHTQHELVTCPDSPTPGKRPNNMECAILAHTRFTKLPSGTLFLRLETFSTSERAQAAATPSSAVVEAMGKIWLLTLGNKGQRSAGGTFLIEIGPIPDVPPAEGYVLDVAEAAFDLEMRPAVSRAVHTHPGPEIFYIFTGEQCLETPAGAIRAGAGEGMVAPANTPMQLNITGASKRDALFMIVHDSSKPWGTVSDWQPKGLCRH
;
A
#
# COMPACT_ATOMS: atom_id res chain seq x y z
N MET A 1 -30.75 -25.37 -58.84
CA MET A 1 -30.28 -24.50 -59.92
C MET A 1 -28.75 -24.43 -59.80
N LEU A 2 -28.13 -24.82 -60.87
CA LEU A 2 -26.76 -25.31 -61.05
C LEU A 2 -25.63 -24.32 -60.70
N LEU A 3 -24.48 -24.91 -60.33
CA LEU A 3 -23.09 -24.44 -60.26
C LEU A 3 -22.64 -23.52 -61.44
N PRO A 4 -21.45 -22.88 -61.37
CA PRO A 4 -20.22 -23.64 -61.61
C PRO A 4 -18.96 -23.30 -60.75
N VAL A 5 -18.14 -24.34 -60.67
CA VAL A 5 -16.73 -24.46 -60.32
C VAL A 5 -15.85 -23.64 -61.27
N ARG A 6 -14.78 -23.00 -60.75
CA ARG A 6 -13.61 -22.60 -61.53
C ARG A 6 -12.32 -22.88 -60.77
N ASN A 7 -11.60 -23.86 -61.33
CA ASN A 7 -10.19 -24.16 -61.06
C ASN A 7 -9.29 -23.01 -61.50
N PHE A 8 -8.23 -22.72 -60.78
CA PHE A 8 -7.02 -22.14 -61.37
C PHE A 8 -5.75 -22.74 -60.75
N LEU A 9 -4.83 -22.96 -61.69
CA LEU A 9 -3.64 -23.76 -61.64
C LEU A 9 -2.51 -23.27 -60.72
N PHE A 10 -1.66 -24.26 -60.40
CA PHE A 10 -0.33 -24.20 -59.82
C PHE A 10 0.65 -23.32 -60.59
N ALA A 11 1.50 -22.57 -59.87
CA ALA A 11 2.82 -22.18 -60.33
C ALA A 11 3.82 -22.40 -59.20
N ALA A 12 4.69 -23.36 -59.39
CA ALA A 12 5.83 -23.65 -58.52
C ALA A 12 6.96 -22.64 -58.79
N GLY A 13 7.33 -21.85 -57.79
CA GLY A 13 8.52 -21.01 -57.81
C GLY A 13 9.56 -21.55 -56.84
N MET A 14 10.60 -22.18 -57.34
CA MET A 14 11.82 -22.53 -56.60
C MET A 14 12.58 -21.24 -56.30
N SER A 15 12.71 -20.88 -55.04
CA SER A 15 13.65 -19.84 -54.56
C SER A 15 14.75 -20.49 -53.74
N SER A 16 15.94 -20.38 -54.25
CA SER A 16 17.19 -20.85 -53.66
C SER A 16 17.52 -20.06 -52.40
N ILE A 17 17.69 -20.76 -51.27
CA ILE A 17 18.11 -20.19 -50.00
C ILE A 17 19.65 -20.11 -50.00
N PHE A 18 20.19 -18.90 -50.09
CA PHE A 18 21.60 -18.64 -49.77
C PHE A 18 21.74 -18.55 -48.24
N VAL A 19 22.37 -19.54 -47.65
CA VAL A 19 22.80 -19.50 -46.23
C VAL A 19 24.13 -18.75 -46.19
N SER A 20 24.09 -17.51 -45.72
CA SER A 20 25.28 -16.75 -45.35
C SER A 20 25.68 -17.10 -43.95
N ALA A 21 26.79 -17.81 -43.78
CA ALA A 21 27.42 -18.02 -42.48
C ALA A 21 28.06 -16.71 -42.01
N GLN A 22 27.54 -16.11 -40.92
CA GLN A 22 28.19 -15.03 -40.20
C GLN A 22 29.16 -15.60 -39.18
N PRO A 23 30.37 -15.02 -39.05
CA PRO A 23 31.29 -15.44 -38.02
C PRO A 23 30.79 -15.04 -36.61
N ALA A 24 30.81 -15.99 -35.69
CA ALA A 24 30.54 -15.76 -34.27
C ALA A 24 31.61 -14.84 -33.69
N THR A 25 31.25 -13.60 -33.41
CA THR A 25 32.05 -12.73 -32.55
C THR A 25 31.87 -13.19 -31.11
N ALA A 26 32.95 -13.65 -30.52
CA ALA A 26 33.04 -13.92 -29.08
C ALA A 26 32.75 -12.62 -28.32
N GLN A 27 31.62 -12.56 -27.62
CA GLN A 27 31.35 -11.53 -26.64
C GLN A 27 32.15 -11.85 -25.38
N SER A 28 33.09 -10.96 -25.12
CA SER A 28 33.84 -10.88 -23.87
C SER A 28 32.87 -10.82 -22.68
N ALA A 29 32.99 -11.82 -21.81
CA ALA A 29 32.35 -11.79 -20.49
C ALA A 29 33.25 -10.94 -19.59
N ASP A 30 32.88 -9.69 -19.40
CA ASP A 30 33.27 -8.86 -18.23
C ASP A 30 32.52 -7.51 -18.32
N ASP A 31 31.32 -7.50 -17.77
CA ASP A 31 30.76 -6.27 -17.19
C ASP A 31 29.87 -6.65 -15.97
N LYS A 32 30.55 -6.83 -14.85
CA LYS A 32 29.91 -6.81 -13.53
C LYS A 32 29.69 -5.35 -13.12
N THR A 33 28.91 -4.62 -13.85
CA THR A 33 28.24 -3.44 -13.33
C THR A 33 27.13 -3.96 -12.43
N ALA A 34 27.36 -3.89 -11.12
CA ALA A 34 26.33 -4.04 -10.10
C ALA A 34 25.26 -2.97 -10.38
N GLY A 35 24.30 -3.33 -11.21
CA GLY A 35 23.11 -2.53 -11.44
C GLY A 35 22.40 -2.38 -10.10
N HIS A 36 22.38 -1.16 -9.57
CA HIS A 36 21.44 -0.77 -8.53
C HIS A 36 20.04 -0.94 -9.16
N THR A 37 19.42 -2.09 -8.94
CA THR A 37 18.00 -2.26 -9.20
C THR A 37 17.30 -1.23 -8.32
N GLN A 38 16.78 -0.16 -8.93
CA GLN A 38 15.86 0.73 -8.27
C GLN A 38 14.72 -0.14 -7.77
N HIS A 39 14.58 -0.26 -6.46
CA HIS A 39 13.52 -1.03 -5.85
C HIS A 39 12.22 -0.28 -6.12
N GLU A 40 11.36 -0.90 -6.92
CA GLU A 40 10.03 -0.39 -7.22
C GLU A 40 9.24 -0.29 -5.91
N LEU A 41 8.57 0.83 -5.71
CA LEU A 41 7.66 1.01 -4.58
C LEU A 41 6.54 -0.03 -4.68
N VAL A 42 6.39 -0.87 -3.68
CA VAL A 42 5.26 -1.80 -3.61
C VAL A 42 3.99 -0.97 -3.42
N THR A 43 3.20 -0.84 -4.46
CA THR A 43 1.92 -0.14 -4.44
C THR A 43 0.79 -1.13 -4.22
N CYS A 44 -0.09 -0.84 -3.26
CA CYS A 44 -1.33 -1.58 -3.13
C CYS A 44 -2.30 -1.12 -4.23
N PRO A 45 -2.83 -2.02 -5.06
CA PRO A 45 -3.86 -1.65 -6.01
C PRO A 45 -5.18 -1.37 -5.30
N ASP A 46 -6.06 -0.63 -5.98
CA ASP A 46 -7.42 -0.46 -5.52
C ASP A 46 -8.14 -1.81 -5.42
N SER A 47 -8.91 -1.98 -4.36
CA SER A 47 -9.77 -3.14 -4.25
C SER A 47 -10.87 -3.10 -5.32
N PRO A 48 -11.08 -4.20 -6.07
CA PRO A 48 -12.20 -4.28 -7.00
C PRO A 48 -13.58 -4.26 -6.30
N THR A 49 -13.59 -4.48 -4.98
CA THR A 49 -14.78 -4.37 -4.13
C THR A 49 -14.53 -3.27 -3.11
N PRO A 50 -15.12 -2.07 -3.26
CA PRO A 50 -14.92 -0.99 -2.31
C PRO A 50 -15.14 -1.42 -0.86
N GLY A 51 -14.22 -1.03 0.00
CA GLY A 51 -14.27 -1.33 1.42
C GLY A 51 -13.84 -2.73 1.83
N LYS A 52 -13.43 -3.62 0.89
CA LYS A 52 -13.07 -5.01 1.23
C LYS A 52 -11.91 -5.54 0.39
N ARG A 53 -10.90 -6.11 1.02
CA ARG A 53 -9.80 -6.78 0.33
C ARG A 53 -10.18 -8.19 -0.14
N PRO A 54 -10.00 -8.55 -1.42
CA PRO A 54 -10.11 -9.93 -1.87
C PRO A 54 -9.08 -10.85 -1.21
N ASN A 55 -9.46 -12.10 -0.92
CA ASN A 55 -8.59 -13.07 -0.24
C ASN A 55 -7.30 -13.42 -1.02
N ASN A 56 -7.30 -13.23 -2.34
CA ASN A 56 -6.17 -13.48 -3.22
C ASN A 56 -5.26 -12.25 -3.42
N MET A 57 -5.52 -11.15 -2.74
CA MET A 57 -4.68 -9.96 -2.76
C MET A 57 -3.93 -9.84 -1.45
N GLU A 58 -2.64 -9.59 -1.52
CA GLU A 58 -1.79 -9.41 -0.34
C GLU A 58 -2.00 -8.04 0.31
N CYS A 59 -2.33 -7.07 -0.52
CA CYS A 59 -2.62 -5.72 -0.10
C CYS A 59 -3.64 -5.10 -1.05
N ALA A 60 -4.52 -4.24 -0.54
CA ALA A 60 -5.47 -3.49 -1.35
C ALA A 60 -5.82 -2.17 -0.67
N ILE A 61 -6.02 -1.13 -1.47
CA ILE A 61 -6.64 0.12 -1.01
C ILE A 61 -8.14 -0.11 -0.91
N LEU A 62 -8.69 0.03 0.28
CA LEU A 62 -10.09 -0.26 0.56
C LEU A 62 -10.99 0.95 0.33
N ALA A 63 -10.47 2.15 0.57
CA ALA A 63 -11.21 3.39 0.43
C ALA A 63 -10.29 4.57 0.14
N HIS A 64 -10.78 5.47 -0.72
CA HIS A 64 -10.28 6.83 -0.87
C HIS A 64 -11.33 7.77 -0.30
N THR A 65 -11.14 8.21 0.93
CA THR A 65 -12.10 9.12 1.58
C THR A 65 -11.56 10.55 1.54
N ARG A 66 -12.26 11.41 0.84
CA ARG A 66 -11.90 12.83 0.73
C ARG A 66 -12.51 13.63 1.90
N PHE A 67 -11.66 14.27 2.67
CA PHE A 67 -12.08 15.16 3.74
C PHE A 67 -12.18 16.60 3.24
N THR A 68 -13.34 17.19 3.42
CA THR A 68 -13.56 18.61 3.10
C THR A 68 -13.11 19.53 4.24
N LYS A 69 -13.03 19.01 5.46
CA LYS A 69 -12.59 19.73 6.64
C LYS A 69 -12.05 18.78 7.69
N LEU A 70 -10.84 19.03 8.16
CA LEU A 70 -10.28 18.37 9.33
C LEU A 70 -10.61 19.14 10.60
N PRO A 71 -10.78 18.47 11.75
CA PRO A 71 -10.87 19.14 13.04
C PRO A 71 -9.61 19.97 13.32
N SER A 72 -9.75 21.08 14.02
CA SER A 72 -8.62 21.89 14.46
C SER A 72 -7.93 21.26 15.69
N GLY A 73 -6.65 21.55 15.86
CA GLY A 73 -5.85 21.08 17.00
C GLY A 73 -5.11 19.76 16.74
N THR A 74 -4.69 19.13 17.81
CA THR A 74 -3.95 17.87 17.75
C THR A 74 -4.88 16.72 17.34
N LEU A 75 -4.55 16.07 16.23
CA LEU A 75 -5.34 14.98 15.68
C LEU A 75 -4.87 13.62 16.17
N PHE A 76 -5.83 12.72 16.29
CA PHE A 76 -5.67 11.30 16.57
C PHE A 76 -6.53 10.52 15.58
N LEU A 77 -6.09 9.33 15.20
CA LEU A 77 -6.91 8.38 14.49
C LEU A 77 -7.57 7.45 15.48
N ARG A 78 -8.89 7.45 15.50
CA ARG A 78 -9.68 6.53 16.31
C ARG A 78 -10.19 5.40 15.43
N LEU A 79 -10.02 4.16 15.93
CA LEU A 79 -10.56 2.95 15.35
C LEU A 79 -11.68 2.40 16.23
N GLU A 80 -12.84 2.22 15.62
CA GLU A 80 -14.03 1.64 16.24
C GLU A 80 -14.59 0.56 15.33
N THR A 81 -15.20 -0.48 15.92
CA THR A 81 -15.86 -1.52 15.15
C THR A 81 -17.37 -1.46 15.33
N PHE A 82 -18.11 -1.86 14.30
CA PHE A 82 -19.57 -1.88 14.27
C PHE A 82 -20.09 -3.24 13.81
N SER A 83 -21.33 -3.53 14.19
CA SER A 83 -21.99 -4.79 13.79
C SER A 83 -22.43 -4.78 12.32
N THR A 84 -22.66 -3.61 11.72
CA THR A 84 -23.03 -3.45 10.30
C THR A 84 -22.45 -2.15 9.71
N SER A 85 -22.31 -2.14 8.38
CA SER A 85 -21.85 -0.95 7.64
C SER A 85 -22.81 0.23 7.78
N GLU A 86 -24.14 -0.02 7.81
CA GLU A 86 -25.14 1.04 7.97
C GLU A 86 -24.99 1.75 9.30
N ARG A 87 -24.72 1.00 10.38
CA ARG A 87 -24.49 1.58 11.71
C ARG A 87 -23.20 2.41 11.74
N ALA A 88 -22.13 1.91 11.11
CA ALA A 88 -20.89 2.65 10.99
C ALA A 88 -21.08 3.94 10.18
N GLN A 89 -21.80 3.87 9.05
CA GLN A 89 -22.12 5.03 8.22
C GLN A 89 -22.96 6.07 8.99
N ALA A 90 -23.96 5.63 9.76
CA ALA A 90 -24.78 6.52 10.57
C ALA A 90 -23.98 7.25 11.69
N ALA A 91 -22.88 6.66 12.14
CA ALA A 91 -21.99 7.22 13.15
C ALA A 91 -20.82 8.03 12.56
N ALA A 92 -20.63 7.98 11.24
CA ALA A 92 -19.53 8.64 10.54
C ALA A 92 -19.67 10.17 10.58
N THR A 93 -18.52 10.84 10.65
CA THR A 93 -18.37 12.29 10.58
C THR A 93 -17.72 12.66 9.23
N PRO A 94 -17.64 13.96 8.87
CA PRO A 94 -16.92 14.39 7.66
C PRO A 94 -15.43 14.00 7.61
N SER A 95 -14.86 13.59 8.74
CA SER A 95 -13.46 13.09 8.84
C SER A 95 -13.38 11.59 9.13
N SER A 96 -14.37 10.82 8.71
CA SER A 96 -14.44 9.37 8.92
C SER A 96 -14.43 8.59 7.62
N ALA A 97 -13.85 7.39 7.65
CA ALA A 97 -13.96 6.36 6.62
C ALA A 97 -14.56 5.08 7.20
N VAL A 98 -15.41 4.40 6.43
CA VAL A 98 -15.98 3.10 6.78
C VAL A 98 -15.42 2.06 5.83
N VAL A 99 -14.82 1.00 6.38
CA VAL A 99 -14.25 -0.11 5.59
C VAL A 99 -14.58 -1.46 6.23
N GLU A 100 -14.61 -2.50 5.40
CA GLU A 100 -14.64 -3.89 5.87
C GLU A 100 -13.26 -4.51 5.70
N ALA A 101 -12.63 -4.88 6.80
CA ALA A 101 -11.32 -5.46 6.81
C ALA A 101 -11.19 -6.50 7.92
N MET A 102 -10.46 -7.59 7.67
CA MET A 102 -10.19 -8.63 8.67
C MET A 102 -11.47 -9.15 9.35
N GLY A 103 -12.55 -9.29 8.56
CA GLY A 103 -13.85 -9.80 9.04
C GLY A 103 -14.61 -8.85 9.99
N LYS A 104 -14.30 -7.58 10.01
CA LYS A 104 -14.94 -6.55 10.83
C LYS A 104 -15.32 -5.33 9.99
N ILE A 105 -16.35 -4.62 10.45
CA ILE A 105 -16.71 -3.30 9.95
C ILE A 105 -16.01 -2.26 10.84
N TRP A 106 -15.21 -1.43 10.21
CA TRP A 106 -14.40 -0.41 10.86
C TRP A 106 -14.93 0.99 10.57
N LEU A 107 -14.95 1.82 11.58
CA LEU A 107 -15.06 3.26 11.46
C LEU A 107 -13.72 3.87 11.90
N LEU A 108 -13.04 4.50 10.94
CA LEU A 108 -11.80 5.21 11.14
C LEU A 108 -12.11 6.69 11.17
N THR A 109 -11.80 7.38 12.26
CA THR A 109 -12.13 8.80 12.41
C THR A 109 -10.91 9.61 12.84
N LEU A 110 -10.54 10.60 12.02
CA LEU A 110 -9.60 11.64 12.44
C LEU A 110 -10.34 12.64 13.31
N GLY A 111 -9.82 12.88 14.52
CA GLY A 111 -10.48 13.77 15.48
C GLY A 111 -9.60 14.13 16.65
N ASN A 112 -10.16 14.91 17.57
CA ASN A 112 -9.48 15.25 18.82
C ASN A 112 -9.50 14.05 19.78
N LYS A 113 -8.55 14.02 20.70
CA LYS A 113 -8.39 12.94 21.67
C LYS A 113 -9.66 12.71 22.51
N GLY A 114 -9.95 11.45 22.77
CA GLY A 114 -11.00 11.04 23.70
C GLY A 114 -12.43 11.05 23.15
N GLN A 115 -12.65 11.43 21.89
CA GLN A 115 -13.96 11.35 21.27
C GLN A 115 -14.40 9.89 21.08
N ARG A 116 -15.72 9.65 21.01
CA ARG A 116 -16.32 8.32 20.79
C ARG A 116 -17.55 8.45 19.91
N SER A 117 -17.76 7.45 19.05
CA SER A 117 -18.95 7.37 18.21
C SER A 117 -20.08 6.62 18.92
N ALA A 118 -21.31 7.05 18.69
CA ALA A 118 -22.47 6.36 19.26
C ALA A 118 -22.62 4.96 18.66
N GLY A 119 -22.73 3.94 19.50
CA GLY A 119 -23.01 2.55 19.11
C GLY A 119 -21.82 1.78 18.54
N GLY A 120 -20.62 2.38 18.50
CA GLY A 120 -19.38 1.69 18.16
C GLY A 120 -18.73 1.01 19.35
N THR A 121 -17.94 -0.02 19.09
CA THR A 121 -17.01 -0.60 20.05
C THR A 121 -15.64 0.02 19.83
N PHE A 122 -15.18 0.83 20.77
CA PHE A 122 -13.86 1.45 20.72
C PHE A 122 -12.77 0.39 20.79
N LEU A 123 -11.76 0.53 19.95
CA LEU A 123 -10.61 -0.36 19.95
C LEU A 123 -9.34 0.37 20.41
N ILE A 124 -8.93 1.40 19.66
CA ILE A 124 -7.69 2.13 19.92
C ILE A 124 -7.80 3.58 19.40
N GLU A 125 -6.99 4.44 19.97
CA GLU A 125 -6.73 5.80 19.49
C GLU A 125 -5.22 5.95 19.29
N ILE A 126 -4.82 6.25 18.04
CA ILE A 126 -3.43 6.32 17.60
C ILE A 126 -3.06 7.77 17.34
N GLY A 127 -1.95 8.20 17.88
CA GLY A 127 -1.47 9.57 17.75
C GLY A 127 -0.71 10.06 19.00
N PRO A 128 -0.34 11.33 19.08
CA PRO A 128 -0.71 12.42 18.17
C PRO A 128 -0.18 12.21 16.74
N ILE A 129 -0.96 12.67 15.76
CA ILE A 129 -0.59 12.61 14.34
C ILE A 129 0.10 13.93 13.98
N PRO A 130 1.43 13.92 13.73
CA PRO A 130 2.16 15.12 13.38
C PRO A 130 1.94 15.49 11.89
N ASP A 131 2.21 16.74 11.58
CA ASP A 131 2.40 17.23 10.20
C ASP A 131 1.23 16.95 9.24
N VAL A 132 0.00 16.88 9.75
CA VAL A 132 -1.18 16.84 8.89
C VAL A 132 -1.27 18.20 8.19
N PRO A 133 -1.10 18.24 6.86
CA PRO A 133 -1.06 19.51 6.15
C PRO A 133 -2.39 20.26 6.28
N PRO A 134 -2.45 21.60 6.25
CA PRO A 134 -3.67 22.40 6.41
C PRO A 134 -4.43 22.59 5.09
N ALA A 135 -4.51 21.58 4.20
CA ALA A 135 -5.08 21.77 2.87
C ALA A 135 -6.57 21.39 2.78
N GLU A 136 -7.31 22.01 1.89
CA GLU A 136 -8.61 21.54 1.47
C GLU A 136 -8.45 20.35 0.53
N GLY A 137 -9.29 19.33 0.66
CA GLY A 137 -9.33 18.20 -0.27
C GLY A 137 -8.40 17.03 0.03
N TYR A 138 -8.16 16.74 1.31
CA TYR A 138 -7.44 15.51 1.69
C TYR A 138 -8.08 14.25 1.15
N VAL A 139 -7.22 13.29 0.81
CA VAL A 139 -7.61 11.91 0.62
C VAL A 139 -7.07 11.12 1.79
N LEU A 140 -7.95 10.42 2.49
CA LEU A 140 -7.55 9.36 3.41
C LEU A 140 -7.56 8.06 2.62
N ASP A 141 -6.38 7.53 2.35
CA ASP A 141 -6.23 6.20 1.80
C ASP A 141 -6.21 5.20 2.94
N VAL A 142 -7.16 4.29 2.91
CA VAL A 142 -7.25 3.18 3.87
C VAL A 142 -6.91 1.89 3.13
N ALA A 143 -5.77 1.32 3.46
CA ALA A 143 -5.37 0.05 2.90
C ALA A 143 -5.30 -1.04 3.98
N GLU A 144 -5.64 -2.24 3.60
CA GLU A 144 -5.36 -3.47 4.34
C GLU A 144 -4.17 -4.14 3.67
N ALA A 145 -3.15 -4.45 4.44
CA ALA A 145 -1.99 -5.19 3.96
C ALA A 145 -1.79 -6.46 4.77
N ALA A 146 -1.85 -7.58 4.09
CA ALA A 146 -1.46 -8.87 4.63
C ALA A 146 -0.15 -9.29 3.96
N PHE A 147 0.94 -9.34 4.71
CA PHE A 147 2.22 -9.82 4.20
C PHE A 147 2.61 -11.13 4.87
N ASP A 148 2.91 -12.12 4.06
CA ASP A 148 3.47 -13.37 4.50
C ASP A 148 4.95 -13.20 4.91
N LEU A 149 5.45 -14.10 5.75
CA LEU A 149 6.86 -14.11 6.16
C LEU A 149 7.81 -14.28 4.96
N GLU A 150 7.38 -15.00 3.93
CA GLU A 150 8.13 -15.21 2.69
C GLU A 150 8.32 -13.92 1.88
N MET A 151 7.44 -12.94 2.06
CA MET A 151 7.52 -11.64 1.38
C MET A 151 8.42 -10.62 2.07
N ARG A 152 8.94 -10.91 3.26
CA ARG A 152 9.81 -10.00 4.03
C ARG A 152 10.90 -9.32 3.20
N PRO A 153 11.64 -10.03 2.31
CA PRO A 153 12.69 -9.41 1.54
C PRO A 153 12.20 -8.33 0.57
N ALA A 154 10.98 -8.49 0.01
CA ALA A 154 10.42 -7.54 -0.94
C ALA A 154 9.91 -6.27 -0.22
N VAL A 155 9.18 -6.44 0.88
CA VAL A 155 8.65 -5.33 1.68
C VAL A 155 9.77 -4.54 2.37
N SER A 156 10.82 -5.24 2.83
CA SER A 156 11.96 -4.62 3.51
C SER A 156 12.91 -3.83 2.60
N ARG A 157 12.69 -3.79 1.28
CA ARG A 157 13.64 -3.17 0.35
C ARG A 157 13.25 -1.78 -0.10
N ALA A 158 11.97 -1.48 -0.16
CA ALA A 158 11.51 -0.19 -0.65
C ALA A 158 11.63 0.88 0.44
N VAL A 159 12.59 1.79 0.27
CA VAL A 159 12.67 3.01 1.07
C VAL A 159 11.88 4.09 0.37
N HIS A 160 10.93 4.70 1.07
CA HIS A 160 10.00 5.66 0.49
C HIS A 160 9.56 6.73 1.46
N THR A 161 8.85 7.72 0.95
CA THR A 161 8.19 8.78 1.72
C THR A 161 6.73 8.88 1.29
N HIS A 162 5.88 9.40 2.18
CA HIS A 162 4.52 9.84 1.87
C HIS A 162 4.39 11.36 2.05
N PRO A 163 3.59 12.07 1.23
CA PRO A 163 3.41 13.52 1.37
C PRO A 163 2.59 13.91 2.60
N GLY A 164 2.01 12.94 3.29
CA GLY A 164 1.30 13.09 4.55
C GLY A 164 1.68 12.02 5.55
N PRO A 165 1.21 12.09 6.80
CA PRO A 165 1.50 11.07 7.80
C PRO A 165 0.88 9.73 7.42
N GLU A 166 1.61 8.65 7.70
CA GLU A 166 1.13 7.29 7.58
C GLU A 166 0.90 6.69 8.97
N ILE A 167 -0.28 6.12 9.18
CA ILE A 167 -0.71 5.57 10.45
C ILE A 167 -0.99 4.09 10.25
N PHE A 168 -0.46 3.25 11.13
CA PHE A 168 -0.65 1.80 11.13
C PHE A 168 -1.42 1.35 12.36
N TYR A 169 -2.27 0.35 12.17
CA TYR A 169 -2.81 -0.51 13.22
C TYR A 169 -2.49 -1.95 12.90
N ILE A 170 -1.78 -2.64 13.78
CA ILE A 170 -1.36 -4.03 13.59
C ILE A 170 -2.43 -4.94 14.17
N PHE A 171 -3.03 -5.77 13.32
CA PHE A 171 -4.05 -6.73 13.73
C PHE A 171 -3.41 -8.05 14.19
N THR A 172 -2.43 -8.56 13.44
CA THR A 172 -1.63 -9.75 13.78
C THR A 172 -0.17 -9.52 13.41
N GLY A 173 0.72 -10.29 14.02
CA GLY A 173 2.16 -10.21 13.75
C GLY A 173 2.81 -8.98 14.36
N GLU A 174 3.94 -8.59 13.80
CA GLU A 174 4.76 -7.45 14.24
C GLU A 174 5.41 -6.76 13.06
N GLN A 175 5.56 -5.45 13.13
CA GLN A 175 6.35 -4.68 12.18
C GLN A 175 7.30 -3.72 12.89
N CYS A 176 8.37 -3.39 12.18
CA CYS A 176 9.34 -2.38 12.56
C CYS A 176 9.48 -1.36 11.44
N LEU A 177 9.33 -0.10 11.75
CA LEU A 177 9.51 1.01 10.83
C LEU A 177 10.81 1.71 11.17
N GLU A 178 11.76 1.69 10.24
CA GLU A 178 13.03 2.41 10.38
C GLU A 178 12.95 3.76 9.66
N THR A 179 13.37 4.81 10.34
CA THR A 179 13.40 6.20 9.86
C THR A 179 14.73 6.85 10.22
N PRO A 180 15.08 8.04 9.70
CA PRO A 180 16.25 8.79 10.15
C PRO A 180 16.27 9.06 11.66
N ALA A 181 15.13 9.17 12.30
CA ALA A 181 15.01 9.39 13.74
C ALA A 181 15.22 8.14 14.59
N GLY A 182 15.20 6.95 13.98
CA GLY A 182 15.35 5.66 14.67
C GLY A 182 14.36 4.63 14.20
N ALA A 183 14.13 3.59 15.01
CA ALA A 183 13.18 2.52 14.73
C ALA A 183 11.98 2.57 15.67
N ILE A 184 10.79 2.34 15.12
CA ILE A 184 9.53 2.20 15.86
C ILE A 184 9.04 0.78 15.62
N ARG A 185 8.61 0.07 16.66
CA ARG A 185 8.05 -1.28 16.58
C ARG A 185 6.61 -1.28 17.07
N ALA A 186 5.78 -2.09 16.42
CA ALA A 186 4.42 -2.34 16.88
C ALA A 186 4.02 -3.80 16.61
N GLY A 187 3.39 -4.41 17.61
CA GLY A 187 2.81 -5.74 17.56
C GLY A 187 1.29 -5.72 17.48
N ALA A 188 0.70 -6.91 17.56
CA ALA A 188 -0.74 -7.08 17.50
C ALA A 188 -1.49 -6.22 18.54
N GLY A 189 -2.48 -5.46 18.10
CA GLY A 189 -3.28 -4.55 18.93
C GLY A 189 -2.66 -3.16 19.11
N GLU A 190 -1.49 -2.90 18.56
CA GLU A 190 -0.78 -1.64 18.68
C GLU A 190 -0.86 -0.81 17.40
N GLY A 191 -0.59 0.49 17.53
CA GLY A 191 -0.52 1.43 16.42
C GLY A 191 0.79 2.21 16.40
N MET A 192 1.16 2.69 15.22
CA MET A 192 2.31 3.58 15.05
C MET A 192 2.01 4.67 14.02
N VAL A 193 2.79 5.75 14.05
CA VAL A 193 2.67 6.87 13.12
C VAL A 193 4.04 7.20 12.55
N ALA A 194 4.11 7.32 11.22
CA ALA A 194 5.23 7.91 10.50
C ALA A 194 4.85 9.36 10.12
N PRO A 195 5.70 10.36 10.42
CA PRO A 195 5.45 11.74 10.02
C PRO A 195 5.48 11.93 8.49
N ALA A 196 4.78 12.96 8.00
CA ALA A 196 4.83 13.36 6.60
C ALA A 196 6.25 13.58 6.10
N ASN A 197 6.51 13.24 4.84
CA ASN A 197 7.79 13.41 4.14
C ASN A 197 9.01 12.75 4.83
N THR A 198 8.77 11.84 5.77
CA THR A 198 9.83 11.10 6.46
C THR A 198 10.25 9.89 5.63
N PRO A 199 11.52 9.75 5.23
CA PRO A 199 12.01 8.52 4.63
C PRO A 199 11.84 7.35 5.59
N MET A 200 11.33 6.24 5.10
CA MET A 200 11.06 5.08 5.92
C MET A 200 11.31 3.77 5.19
N GLN A 201 11.66 2.75 5.95
CA GLN A 201 11.69 1.36 5.52
C GLN A 201 10.80 0.53 6.45
N LEU A 202 9.77 -0.10 5.89
CA LEU A 202 8.92 -1.03 6.61
C LEU A 202 9.54 -2.42 6.62
N ASN A 203 9.65 -3.02 7.79
CA ASN A 203 10.14 -4.38 7.98
C ASN A 203 9.09 -5.18 8.75
N ILE A 204 8.74 -6.36 8.23
CA ILE A 204 7.92 -7.32 8.95
C ILE A 204 8.85 -8.12 9.84
N THR A 205 8.60 -8.08 11.14
CA THR A 205 9.37 -8.75 12.18
C THR A 205 8.52 -9.83 12.86
N GLY A 206 9.09 -10.56 13.81
CA GLY A 206 8.36 -11.64 14.46
C GLY A 206 8.20 -12.91 13.60
N ALA A 207 7.57 -13.95 14.14
CA ALA A 207 7.46 -15.27 13.53
C ALA A 207 6.13 -15.52 12.81
N SER A 208 5.12 -14.67 13.00
CA SER A 208 3.79 -14.84 12.44
C SER A 208 3.53 -13.88 11.27
N LYS A 209 2.56 -14.25 10.43
CA LYS A 209 2.03 -13.39 9.38
C LYS A 209 1.55 -12.07 9.98
N ARG A 210 1.88 -10.97 9.31
CA ARG A 210 1.42 -9.64 9.71
C ARG A 210 0.20 -9.26 8.88
N ASP A 211 -0.91 -8.96 9.52
CA ASP A 211 -2.06 -8.25 8.95
C ASP A 211 -2.18 -6.88 9.62
N ALA A 212 -2.37 -5.85 8.83
CA ALA A 212 -2.50 -4.48 9.35
C ALA A 212 -3.41 -3.63 8.47
N LEU A 213 -4.08 -2.67 9.10
CA LEU A 213 -4.59 -1.50 8.41
C LEU A 213 -3.49 -0.44 8.38
N PHE A 214 -3.36 0.25 7.27
CA PHE A 214 -2.57 1.47 7.21
C PHE A 214 -3.37 2.58 6.51
N MET A 215 -3.12 3.79 6.90
CA MET A 215 -3.85 4.96 6.46
C MET A 215 -2.88 6.10 6.17
N ILE A 216 -3.00 6.70 5.00
CA ILE A 216 -2.19 7.84 4.59
C ILE A 216 -3.10 9.05 4.45
N VAL A 217 -2.80 10.12 5.19
CA VAL A 217 -3.55 11.38 5.12
C VAL A 217 -2.75 12.36 4.29
N HIS A 218 -3.08 12.51 3.01
CA HIS A 218 -2.27 13.30 2.10
C HIS A 218 -3.08 14.21 1.19
N ASP A 219 -2.38 15.18 0.60
CA ASP A 219 -2.89 16.02 -0.48
C ASP A 219 -3.09 15.17 -1.74
N SER A 220 -4.33 15.06 -2.21
CA SER A 220 -4.70 14.25 -3.39
C SER A 220 -4.10 14.73 -4.71
N SER A 221 -3.50 15.92 -4.76
CA SER A 221 -2.76 16.41 -5.93
C SER A 221 -1.35 15.83 -6.06
N LYS A 222 -0.87 15.10 -5.04
CA LYS A 222 0.46 14.51 -4.98
C LYS A 222 0.39 12.99 -5.07
N PRO A 223 1.43 12.32 -5.61
CA PRO A 223 1.55 10.87 -5.49
C PRO A 223 1.49 10.48 -4.02
N TRP A 224 0.78 9.39 -3.70
CA TRP A 224 0.68 8.92 -2.32
C TRP A 224 2.01 8.42 -1.74
N GLY A 225 2.98 8.01 -2.59
CA GLY A 225 4.31 7.61 -2.17
C GLY A 225 5.37 7.94 -3.21
N THR A 226 6.59 8.15 -2.76
CA THR A 226 7.77 8.43 -3.59
C THR A 226 8.97 7.64 -3.07
N VAL A 227 9.71 6.98 -3.97
CA VAL A 227 10.95 6.29 -3.62
C VAL A 227 11.95 7.29 -3.06
N SER A 228 12.67 6.89 -2.02
CA SER A 228 13.72 7.69 -1.37
C SER A 228 15.06 6.99 -1.49
N ASP A 229 16.12 7.76 -1.61
CA ASP A 229 17.52 7.32 -1.63
C ASP A 229 18.17 7.23 -0.23
N TRP A 230 17.40 7.55 0.83
CA TRP A 230 17.86 7.39 2.20
C TRP A 230 18.28 5.93 2.48
N GLN A 231 19.39 5.76 3.21
CA GLN A 231 19.95 4.45 3.52
C GLN A 231 19.62 4.06 4.96
N PRO A 232 18.82 3.00 5.19
CA PRO A 232 18.53 2.49 6.51
C PRO A 232 19.80 1.98 7.22
N LYS A 233 19.86 2.16 8.53
CA LYS A 233 20.96 1.69 9.38
C LYS A 233 20.85 0.21 9.77
N GLY A 234 19.72 -0.43 9.45
CA GLY A 234 19.44 -1.81 9.78
C GLY A 234 18.93 -2.02 11.21
N LEU A 235 18.35 -1.00 11.82
CA LEU A 235 17.83 -1.05 13.21
C LEU A 235 16.66 -2.03 13.38
N CYS A 236 15.99 -2.39 12.28
CA CYS A 236 14.91 -3.35 12.26
C CYS A 236 15.36 -4.80 11.95
N ARG A 237 16.63 -5.03 11.71
CA ARG A 237 17.16 -6.38 11.51
C ARG A 237 17.29 -7.10 12.86
N HIS A 238 17.03 -8.40 12.88
CA HIS A 238 17.25 -9.30 14.01
C HIS A 238 18.44 -10.20 13.72
#